data_f3d5d61e0517ba4f022fb6454587f51f
#
_entry.id   f3d5d61e0517ba4f022fb6454587f51f
#
_cell.length_a   1.000
_cell.length_b   1.000
_cell.length_c   1.000
_cell.angle_alpha   90.00
_cell.angle_beta   90.00
_cell.angle_gamma   90.00
#
_symmetry.space_group_name_H-M   'P 1'
#
loop_
_entity.id
_entity.type
_entity.pdbx_description
1 polymer ?
#
loop_
_entity_poly.entity_id
_entity_poly.type
_entity_poly.pdbx_seq_one_letter_code
_entity_poly.pdbx_strand_id
1 'polypeptide(L)'
;MNLKYPSTAGNLTGVAAEAAQMAVEAGLIYVSDAEPGIRRLRAGKGFRYLTPENRRLAAAKELKRIASLAIPPAYRNVWISAKARGHLQATGRDARGRKQYRYHPEWRQVRDSAKFDRMVAFGEALMKLRRKLKRDLALPGLPREKVLAVVVSILDATRVRIGNT
;
A
#
# COMPACT_ATOMS: atom_id res chain seq x y z
N MET A 1 -19.46 -10.48 -22.83
CA MET A 1 -20.02 -10.86 -21.53
C MET A 1 -19.51 -9.86 -20.51
N ASN A 2 -20.30 -8.78 -20.24
CA ASN A 2 -19.87 -7.66 -19.40
C ASN A 2 -20.01 -8.02 -17.92
N LEU A 3 -18.90 -8.35 -17.28
CA LEU A 3 -18.86 -8.48 -15.82
C LEU A 3 -18.90 -7.08 -15.19
N LYS A 4 -20.09 -6.62 -14.81
CA LYS A 4 -20.28 -5.47 -13.94
C LYS A 4 -19.75 -5.82 -12.54
N TYR A 5 -18.56 -5.33 -12.21
CA TYR A 5 -18.12 -5.28 -10.82
C TYR A 5 -18.72 -4.04 -10.15
N PRO A 6 -19.36 -4.17 -8.98
CA PRO A 6 -19.85 -3.00 -8.26
C PRO A 6 -18.66 -2.15 -7.81
N SER A 7 -18.64 -0.93 -8.30
CA SER A 7 -17.70 0.12 -7.89
C SER A 7 -18.02 0.53 -6.45
N THR A 8 -17.17 0.14 -5.50
CA THR A 8 -17.10 0.79 -4.18
C THR A 8 -16.22 2.04 -4.28
N ALA A 9 -16.58 2.95 -5.19
CA ALA A 9 -15.95 4.25 -5.30
C ALA A 9 -16.64 5.25 -4.35
N GLY A 10 -16.45 5.10 -3.07
CA GLY A 10 -16.56 6.21 -2.13
C GLY A 10 -15.34 7.11 -2.33
N ASN A 11 -15.55 8.43 -2.41
CA ASN A 11 -14.60 9.52 -2.61
C ASN A 11 -13.13 9.18 -2.26
N LEU A 12 -12.40 8.54 -3.19
CA LEU A 12 -11.00 8.23 -3.04
C LEU A 12 -10.20 9.50 -3.38
N THR A 13 -9.26 9.90 -2.53
CA THR A 13 -8.28 10.94 -2.85
C THR A 13 -7.41 10.49 -4.04
N GLY A 14 -6.87 11.40 -4.84
CA GLY A 14 -6.20 11.13 -6.12
C GLY A 14 -5.30 9.89 -6.16
N VAL A 15 -4.43 9.68 -5.15
CA VAL A 15 -3.52 8.51 -5.08
C VAL A 15 -4.27 7.18 -4.91
N ALA A 16 -5.37 7.18 -4.16
CA ALA A 16 -6.18 5.98 -3.95
C ALA A 16 -7.02 5.66 -5.19
N ALA A 17 -7.45 6.68 -5.94
CA ALA A 17 -8.16 6.51 -7.20
C ALA A 17 -7.25 5.91 -8.29
N GLU A 18 -6.00 6.39 -8.41
CA GLU A 18 -4.99 5.80 -9.30
C GLU A 18 -4.72 4.33 -8.93
N ALA A 19 -4.55 4.02 -7.64
CA ALA A 19 -4.32 2.66 -7.20
C ALA A 19 -5.53 1.74 -7.48
N ALA A 20 -6.75 2.26 -7.38
CA ALA A 20 -7.95 1.52 -7.72
C ALA A 20 -8.03 1.22 -9.22
N GLN A 21 -7.70 2.21 -10.06
CA GLN A 21 -7.64 2.04 -11.51
C GLN A 21 -6.60 0.99 -11.91
N MET A 22 -5.39 1.08 -11.38
CA MET A 22 -4.33 0.10 -11.62
C MET A 22 -4.72 -1.32 -11.19
N ALA A 23 -5.47 -1.46 -10.09
CA ALA A 23 -5.98 -2.76 -9.67
C ALA A 23 -6.96 -3.34 -10.68
N VAL A 24 -7.88 -2.53 -11.20
CA VAL A 24 -8.86 -2.95 -12.23
C VAL A 24 -8.14 -3.38 -13.51
N GLU A 25 -7.16 -2.63 -13.98
CA GLU A 25 -6.35 -2.94 -15.17
C GLU A 25 -5.59 -4.27 -15.03
N ALA A 26 -5.16 -4.60 -13.81
CA ALA A 26 -4.57 -5.91 -13.48
C ALA A 26 -5.61 -7.02 -13.27
N GLY A 27 -6.90 -6.76 -13.49
CA GLY A 27 -8.00 -7.70 -13.21
C GLY A 27 -8.15 -8.01 -11.72
N LEU A 28 -7.68 -7.13 -10.85
CA LEU A 28 -7.79 -7.23 -9.41
C LEU A 28 -8.93 -6.35 -8.89
N ILE A 29 -9.34 -6.60 -7.64
CA ILE A 29 -10.34 -5.81 -6.94
C ILE A 29 -9.60 -4.93 -5.93
N TYR A 30 -9.84 -3.62 -5.98
CA TYR A 30 -9.34 -2.73 -4.93
C TYR A 30 -10.12 -2.99 -3.65
N VAL A 31 -9.44 -3.27 -2.54
CA VAL A 31 -10.05 -3.58 -1.24
C VAL A 31 -9.34 -2.84 -0.12
N SER A 32 -10.06 -2.54 0.94
CA SER A 32 -9.51 -1.93 2.15
C SER A 32 -9.62 -2.91 3.32
N ASP A 33 -8.67 -2.89 4.24
CA ASP A 33 -8.76 -3.62 5.50
C ASP A 33 -9.69 -2.97 6.53
N ALA A 34 -10.30 -1.85 6.18
CA ALA A 34 -11.47 -1.30 6.86
C ALA A 34 -12.78 -2.05 6.50
N GLU A 35 -12.79 -2.76 5.37
CA GLU A 35 -13.91 -3.61 4.98
C GLU A 35 -13.96 -4.90 5.84
N PRO A 36 -15.15 -5.51 6.02
CA PRO A 36 -15.26 -6.81 6.66
C PRO A 36 -14.40 -7.86 5.95
N GLY A 37 -13.56 -8.57 6.70
CA GLY A 37 -12.66 -9.59 6.17
C GLY A 37 -12.56 -10.81 7.08
N ILE A 38 -11.82 -11.80 6.64
CA ILE A 38 -11.52 -13.00 7.43
C ILE A 38 -10.55 -12.63 8.55
N ARG A 39 -10.83 -13.05 9.77
CA ARG A 39 -10.00 -12.80 10.94
C ARG A 39 -9.30 -14.08 11.39
N ARG A 40 -8.01 -13.97 11.70
CA ARG A 40 -7.21 -15.04 12.28
C ARG A 40 -7.23 -14.96 13.80
N LEU A 41 -7.63 -16.00 14.46
CA LEU A 41 -7.63 -16.15 15.93
C LEU A 41 -6.70 -17.29 16.35
N ARG A 42 -6.03 -17.12 17.48
CA ARG A 42 -5.20 -18.18 18.04
C ARG A 42 -6.08 -19.32 18.57
N ALA A 43 -5.67 -20.56 18.29
CA ALA A 43 -6.38 -21.75 18.75
C ALA A 43 -5.35 -22.83 19.10
N GLY A 44 -5.07 -23.00 20.37
CA GLY A 44 -4.02 -23.91 20.86
C GLY A 44 -2.67 -23.58 20.22
N LYS A 45 -2.03 -24.58 19.63
CA LYS A 45 -0.74 -24.46 18.91
C LYS A 45 -0.86 -23.85 17.51
N GLY A 46 -2.09 -23.65 17.00
CA GLY A 46 -2.36 -23.16 15.65
C GLY A 46 -3.28 -21.94 15.58
N PHE A 47 -4.00 -21.84 14.49
CA PHE A 47 -4.94 -20.76 14.22
C PHE A 47 -6.27 -21.28 13.70
N ARG A 48 -7.34 -20.59 14.05
CA ARG A 48 -8.65 -20.70 13.43
C ARG A 48 -8.98 -19.41 12.71
N TYR A 49 -9.83 -19.50 11.70
CA TYR A 49 -10.22 -18.38 10.89
C TYR A 49 -11.74 -18.19 10.98
N LEU A 50 -12.16 -16.93 11.08
CA LEU A 50 -13.57 -16.55 11.07
C LEU A 50 -13.88 -15.76 9.82
N THR A 51 -15.01 -16.06 9.18
CA THR A 51 -15.53 -15.26 8.06
C THR A 51 -15.96 -13.88 8.54
N PRO A 52 -16.23 -12.92 7.60
CA PRO A 52 -16.77 -11.61 7.96
C PRO A 52 -18.03 -11.68 8.86
N GLU A 53 -18.84 -12.73 8.70
CA GLU A 53 -20.07 -12.97 9.48
C GLU A 53 -19.81 -13.72 10.81
N ASN A 54 -18.54 -13.78 11.27
CA ASN A 54 -18.13 -14.45 12.51
C ASN A 54 -18.33 -15.96 12.54
N ARG A 55 -18.54 -16.61 11.40
CA ARG A 55 -18.64 -18.09 11.30
C ARG A 55 -17.26 -18.72 11.12
N ARG A 56 -17.09 -19.92 11.60
CA ARG A 56 -15.83 -20.67 11.41
C ARG A 56 -15.62 -20.94 9.91
N LEU A 57 -14.47 -20.56 9.41
CA LEU A 57 -14.06 -20.85 8.03
C LEU A 57 -13.62 -22.31 7.94
N ALA A 58 -14.32 -23.12 7.16
CA ALA A 58 -14.03 -24.54 6.95
C ALA A 58 -13.69 -24.87 5.48
N ALA A 59 -13.90 -23.95 4.54
CA ALA A 59 -13.67 -24.16 3.12
C ALA A 59 -12.18 -24.45 2.84
N ALA A 60 -11.86 -25.67 2.44
CA ALA A 60 -10.48 -26.14 2.22
C ALA A 60 -9.73 -25.26 1.20
N LYS A 61 -10.39 -24.82 0.11
CA LYS A 61 -9.82 -23.93 -0.90
C LYS A 61 -9.35 -22.61 -0.29
N GLU A 62 -10.16 -22.00 0.57
CA GLU A 62 -9.83 -20.75 1.24
C GLU A 62 -8.71 -20.92 2.27
N LEU A 63 -8.74 -22.00 3.04
CA LEU A 63 -7.67 -22.30 3.99
C LEU A 63 -6.34 -22.52 3.27
N LYS A 64 -6.34 -23.19 2.11
CA LYS A 64 -5.13 -23.34 1.27
C LYS A 64 -4.64 -22.01 0.75
N ARG A 65 -5.53 -21.11 0.28
CA ARG A 65 -5.18 -19.73 -0.13
C ARG A 65 -4.56 -18.96 1.03
N ILE A 66 -5.17 -19.01 2.21
CA ILE A 66 -4.65 -18.32 3.40
C ILE A 66 -3.28 -18.86 3.80
N ALA A 67 -3.06 -20.16 3.73
CA ALA A 67 -1.76 -20.76 4.01
C ALA A 67 -0.68 -20.27 3.04
N SER A 68 -1.00 -20.11 1.74
CA SER A 68 -0.05 -19.58 0.74
C SER A 68 0.34 -18.11 0.95
N LEU A 69 -0.43 -17.33 1.71
CA LEU A 69 -0.05 -15.95 2.07
C LEU A 69 1.14 -15.91 3.02
N ALA A 70 1.52 -17.01 3.64
CA ALA A 70 2.65 -17.15 4.55
C ALA A 70 2.68 -16.04 5.63
N ILE A 71 1.53 -15.81 6.29
CA ILE A 71 1.41 -14.79 7.33
C ILE A 71 2.14 -15.26 8.59
N PRO A 72 3.16 -14.55 9.07
CA PRO A 72 3.95 -14.98 10.21
C PRO A 72 3.08 -15.28 11.45
N PRO A 73 3.39 -16.36 12.20
CA PRO A 73 2.65 -16.69 13.42
C PRO A 73 2.64 -15.59 14.48
N ALA A 74 3.72 -14.81 14.55
CA ALA A 74 3.88 -13.71 15.49
C ALA A 74 2.97 -12.50 15.21
N TYR A 75 2.37 -12.41 14.02
CA TYR A 75 1.50 -11.27 13.70
C TYR A 75 0.21 -11.32 14.51
N ARG A 76 -0.23 -10.15 14.97
CA ARG A 76 -1.47 -9.93 15.71
C ARG A 76 -2.47 -9.13 14.86
N ASN A 77 -3.75 -9.15 15.24
CA ASN A 77 -4.83 -8.41 14.57
C ASN A 77 -4.82 -8.64 13.05
N VAL A 78 -4.73 -9.90 12.66
CA VAL A 78 -4.64 -10.27 11.25
C VAL A 78 -6.02 -10.20 10.61
N TRP A 79 -6.12 -9.32 9.61
CA TRP A 79 -7.22 -9.23 8.66
C TRP A 79 -6.78 -9.88 7.34
N ILE A 80 -7.68 -10.61 6.69
CA ILE A 80 -7.44 -11.27 5.40
C ILE A 80 -8.63 -10.96 4.49
N SER A 81 -8.36 -10.55 3.26
CA SER A 81 -9.39 -10.28 2.27
C SER A 81 -10.25 -11.52 2.02
N ALA A 82 -11.56 -11.36 2.08
CA ALA A 82 -12.50 -12.40 1.64
C ALA A 82 -12.54 -12.54 0.11
N LYS A 83 -12.02 -11.54 -0.62
CA LYS A 83 -11.95 -11.55 -2.09
C LYS A 83 -10.61 -12.14 -2.53
N ALA A 84 -10.61 -13.30 -3.17
CA ALA A 84 -9.38 -13.97 -3.62
C ALA A 84 -8.56 -13.11 -4.60
N ARG A 85 -9.21 -12.29 -5.42
CA ARG A 85 -8.58 -11.31 -6.32
C ARG A 85 -8.46 -9.90 -5.72
N GLY A 86 -8.56 -9.74 -4.42
CA GLY A 86 -8.25 -8.48 -3.75
C GLY A 86 -6.79 -8.09 -3.95
N HIS A 87 -6.48 -6.83 -4.35
CA HIS A 87 -5.11 -6.37 -4.50
C HIS A 87 -4.33 -6.45 -3.17
N LEU A 88 -4.99 -6.18 -2.06
CA LEU A 88 -4.52 -6.40 -0.71
C LEU A 88 -5.09 -7.73 -0.19
N GLN A 89 -4.23 -8.67 0.10
CA GLN A 89 -4.60 -10.02 0.53
C GLN A 89 -4.69 -10.16 2.05
N ALA A 90 -3.79 -9.52 2.79
CA ALA A 90 -3.85 -9.51 4.25
C ALA A 90 -3.11 -8.32 4.84
N THR A 91 -3.52 -7.93 6.04
CA THR A 91 -2.76 -7.05 6.94
C THR A 91 -2.58 -7.70 8.30
N GLY A 92 -1.62 -7.22 9.08
CA GLY A 92 -1.40 -7.68 10.45
C GLY A 92 -0.36 -6.79 11.13
N ARG A 93 -0.25 -6.89 12.45
CA ARG A 93 0.78 -6.17 13.22
C ARG A 93 1.91 -7.11 13.62
N ASP A 94 3.14 -6.71 13.35
CA ASP A 94 4.32 -7.45 13.77
C ASP A 94 4.57 -7.35 15.29
N ALA A 95 5.65 -7.95 15.78
CA ALA A 95 6.00 -7.94 17.21
C ALA A 95 6.28 -6.52 17.75
N ARG A 96 6.66 -5.58 16.87
CA ARG A 96 6.89 -4.16 17.20
C ARG A 96 5.64 -3.30 17.03
N GLY A 97 4.47 -3.91 16.78
CA GLY A 97 3.20 -3.21 16.58
C GLY A 97 3.04 -2.56 15.19
N ARG A 98 4.02 -2.65 14.30
CA ARG A 98 3.99 -2.04 12.97
C ARG A 98 3.03 -2.80 12.08
N LYS A 99 2.18 -2.08 11.33
CA LYS A 99 1.26 -2.67 10.34
C LYS A 99 2.05 -3.19 9.13
N GLN A 100 1.84 -4.44 8.82
CA GLN A 100 2.43 -5.17 7.71
C GLN A 100 1.37 -5.56 6.69
N TYR A 101 1.75 -5.64 5.41
CA TYR A 101 0.84 -5.85 4.30
C TYR A 101 1.27 -7.05 3.47
N ARG A 102 0.28 -7.83 2.99
CA ARG A 102 0.46 -8.89 2.00
C ARG A 102 -0.38 -8.56 0.79
N TYR A 103 0.27 -8.31 -0.32
CA TYR A 103 -0.39 -7.97 -1.58
C TYR A 103 -0.50 -9.18 -2.50
N HIS A 104 -1.45 -9.13 -3.42
CA HIS A 104 -1.57 -10.10 -4.50
C HIS A 104 -0.30 -10.08 -5.38
N PRO A 105 0.20 -11.23 -5.88
CA PRO A 105 1.41 -11.27 -6.73
C PRO A 105 1.32 -10.33 -7.94
N GLU A 106 0.20 -10.37 -8.68
CA GLU A 106 -0.03 -9.49 -9.84
C GLU A 106 -0.01 -8.00 -9.46
N TRP A 107 -0.48 -7.64 -8.27
CA TRP A 107 -0.40 -6.26 -7.78
C TRP A 107 1.02 -5.76 -7.62
N ARG A 108 1.93 -6.63 -7.16
CA ARG A 108 3.34 -6.27 -7.04
C ARG A 108 3.95 -5.98 -8.40
N GLN A 109 3.68 -6.82 -9.39
CA GLN A 109 4.18 -6.64 -10.76
C GLN A 109 3.73 -5.29 -11.35
N VAL A 110 2.44 -4.97 -11.24
CA VAL A 110 1.89 -3.70 -11.72
C VAL A 110 2.51 -2.49 -11.02
N ARG A 111 2.66 -2.54 -9.70
CA ARG A 111 3.32 -1.46 -8.94
C ARG A 111 4.79 -1.29 -9.31
N ASP A 112 5.49 -2.38 -9.54
CA ASP A 112 6.91 -2.32 -9.89
C ASP A 112 7.09 -1.73 -11.29
N SER A 113 6.26 -2.11 -12.27
CA SER A 113 6.25 -1.51 -13.61
C SER A 113 5.95 -0.01 -13.56
N ALA A 114 4.87 0.41 -12.88
CA ALA A 114 4.51 1.81 -12.74
C ALA A 114 5.58 2.65 -12.02
N LYS A 115 6.38 2.04 -11.15
CA LYS A 115 7.52 2.70 -10.51
C LYS A 115 8.62 3.04 -11.52
N PHE A 116 8.92 2.16 -12.46
CA PHE A 116 9.93 2.42 -13.50
C PHE A 116 9.49 3.52 -14.46
N ASP A 117 8.24 3.52 -14.89
CA ASP A 117 7.68 4.56 -15.76
C ASP A 117 7.77 5.96 -15.10
N ARG A 118 7.52 6.03 -13.80
CA ARG A 118 7.64 7.27 -13.02
C ARG A 118 9.09 7.74 -12.82
N MET A 119 10.09 6.85 -12.92
CA MET A 119 11.49 7.24 -12.74
C MET A 119 12.00 8.19 -13.82
N VAL A 120 11.57 8.05 -15.06
CA VAL A 120 11.93 8.95 -16.16
C VAL A 120 11.36 10.34 -15.90
N ALA A 121 10.04 10.42 -15.66
CA ALA A 121 9.36 11.68 -15.34
C ALA A 121 9.94 12.34 -14.06
N PHE A 122 10.30 11.54 -13.05
CA PHE A 122 10.97 12.04 -11.84
C PHE A 122 12.35 12.62 -12.15
N GLY A 123 13.15 11.96 -13.01
CA GLY A 123 14.46 12.46 -13.43
C GLY A 123 14.36 13.84 -14.11
N GLU A 124 13.41 14.01 -15.01
CA GLU A 124 13.14 15.29 -15.66
C GLU A 124 12.68 16.38 -14.67
N ALA A 125 11.78 16.03 -13.76
CA ALA A 125 11.30 16.93 -12.71
C ALA A 125 12.44 17.33 -11.75
N LEU A 126 13.35 16.40 -11.42
CA LEU A 126 14.49 16.63 -10.54
C LEU A 126 15.44 17.70 -11.09
N MET A 127 15.69 17.69 -12.41
CA MET A 127 16.51 18.72 -13.06
C MET A 127 15.89 20.12 -12.96
N LYS A 128 14.57 20.22 -13.12
CA LYS A 128 13.82 21.48 -12.94
C LYS A 128 13.85 21.93 -11.49
N LEU A 129 13.65 21.01 -10.55
CA LEU A 129 13.71 21.26 -9.12
C LEU A 129 15.08 21.80 -8.70
N ARG A 130 16.17 21.16 -9.08
CA ARG A 130 17.54 21.60 -8.74
C ARG A 130 17.85 23.00 -9.25
N ARG A 131 17.38 23.34 -10.46
CA ARG A 131 17.51 24.73 -10.99
C ARG A 131 16.73 25.73 -10.15
N LYS A 132 15.51 25.37 -9.72
CA LYS A 132 14.71 26.20 -8.83
C LYS A 132 15.39 26.37 -7.46
N LEU A 133 15.88 25.30 -6.85
CA LEU A 133 16.59 25.35 -5.57
C LEU A 133 17.79 26.30 -5.62
N LYS A 134 18.59 26.23 -6.70
CA LYS A 134 19.73 27.11 -6.88
C LYS A 134 19.33 28.60 -6.90
N ARG A 135 18.22 28.93 -7.55
CA ARG A 135 17.69 30.30 -7.58
C ARG A 135 17.15 30.74 -6.22
N ASP A 136 16.37 29.87 -5.58
CA ASP A 136 15.73 30.21 -4.30
C ASP A 136 16.75 30.34 -3.16
N LEU A 137 17.84 29.57 -3.17
CA LEU A 137 18.95 29.70 -2.23
C LEU A 137 19.69 31.04 -2.34
N ALA A 138 19.71 31.63 -3.55
CA ALA A 138 20.36 32.91 -3.80
C ALA A 138 19.51 34.14 -3.37
N LEU A 139 18.25 33.96 -2.96
CA LEU A 139 17.37 35.02 -2.52
C LEU A 139 17.97 35.76 -1.29
N PRO A 140 17.83 37.09 -1.19
CA PRO A 140 18.28 37.83 -0.01
C PRO A 140 17.40 37.51 1.21
N GLY A 141 17.94 37.62 2.42
CA GLY A 141 17.24 37.33 3.66
C GLY A 141 16.84 35.87 3.82
N LEU A 142 15.76 35.63 4.52
CA LEU A 142 15.18 34.29 4.80
C LEU A 142 13.70 34.21 4.37
N PRO A 143 13.36 34.50 3.11
CA PRO A 143 11.99 34.28 2.65
C PRO A 143 11.64 32.79 2.69
N ARG A 144 10.33 32.46 2.70
CA ARG A 144 9.82 31.11 2.77
C ARG A 144 10.42 30.19 1.70
N GLU A 145 10.59 30.68 0.50
CA GLU A 145 11.13 29.94 -0.65
C GLU A 145 12.58 29.51 -0.37
N LYS A 146 13.40 30.40 0.21
CA LYS A 146 14.78 30.07 0.59
C LYS A 146 14.82 29.02 1.69
N VAL A 147 13.98 29.13 2.72
CA VAL A 147 13.90 28.15 3.81
C VAL A 147 13.51 26.78 3.27
N LEU A 148 12.50 26.71 2.41
CA LEU A 148 12.10 25.47 1.75
C LEU A 148 13.22 24.91 0.87
N ALA A 149 13.94 25.76 0.13
CA ALA A 149 15.06 25.36 -0.70
C ALA A 149 16.21 24.75 0.13
N VAL A 150 16.51 25.31 1.31
CA VAL A 150 17.50 24.74 2.24
C VAL A 150 17.08 23.35 2.68
N VAL A 151 15.84 23.17 3.14
CA VAL A 151 15.32 21.86 3.60
C VAL A 151 15.41 20.83 2.48
N VAL A 152 14.91 21.17 1.28
CA VAL A 152 14.93 20.24 0.14
C VAL A 152 16.36 19.94 -0.31
N SER A 153 17.27 20.91 -0.27
CA SER A 153 18.69 20.71 -0.59
C SER A 153 19.37 19.75 0.40
N ILE A 154 19.05 19.84 1.69
CA ILE A 154 19.54 18.90 2.70
C ILE A 154 19.02 17.49 2.40
N LEU A 155 17.74 17.33 2.08
CA LEU A 155 17.15 16.03 1.70
C LEU A 155 17.82 15.44 0.45
N ASP A 156 18.08 16.25 -0.58
CA ASP A 156 18.76 15.81 -1.82
C ASP A 156 20.22 15.41 -1.55
N ALA A 157 20.94 16.15 -0.73
CA ALA A 157 22.34 15.89 -0.41
C ALA A 157 22.53 14.69 0.54
N THR A 158 21.73 14.60 1.58
CA THR A 158 21.87 13.57 2.63
C THR A 158 21.11 12.30 2.33
N ARG A 159 20.12 12.35 1.43
CA ARG A 159 19.17 11.25 1.13
C ARG A 159 18.46 10.71 2.37
N VAL A 160 18.35 11.52 3.41
CA VAL A 160 17.64 11.18 4.64
C VAL A 160 16.16 10.96 4.33
N ARG A 161 15.62 9.87 4.83
CA ARG A 161 14.20 9.58 4.73
C ARG A 161 13.47 10.15 5.93
N ILE A 162 12.50 11.03 5.69
CA ILE A 162 11.59 11.47 6.74
C ILE A 162 10.68 10.29 7.10
N GLY A 163 10.80 9.80 8.34
CA GLY A 163 9.90 8.77 8.86
C GLY A 163 8.57 9.38 9.30
N ASN A 164 7.47 8.65 9.15
CA ASN A 164 6.24 8.98 9.87
C ASN A 164 6.38 8.46 11.30
N THR A 165 6.12 9.32 12.25
CA THR A 165 5.92 8.97 13.67
C THR A 165 4.65 8.18 13.86
#